data_9c8dc16a03d6a2352191e41b8090c3bc
#
_entry.id   9c8dc16a03d6a2352191e41b8090c3bc
#
_cell.length_a   1.000
_cell.length_b   1.000
_cell.length_c   1.000
_cell.angle_alpha   90.00
_cell.angle_beta   90.00
_cell.angle_gamma   90.00
#
_symmetry.space_group_name_H-M   'P 1'
#
loop_
_entity.id
_entity.type
_entity.pdbx_description
1 polymer ?
#
loop_
_entity_poly.entity_id
_entity_poly.type
_entity_poly.pdbx_seq_one_letter_code
_entity_poly.pdbx_strand_id
1 'polypeptide(L)'
;MCSIFGILDIKSDAAALRKSALEMSKRLRHRGPDWSGVYSTDKAILVHERLAIVDPGNGAQPLYNPERTHVLAVNGEIYNHKELEKNLKVDFKFQTHSDCEVLLALYKEKGPAFLDDLNGIFAFILYDAEQDAYLIGRDHMGIIPLYTGRDEHGNFYVASEMKALVPVCKSVETFPPGHYLWSKDGELKQWYKRDWMEYDAVEHKVSDRAELKAALEAAVKRQLMCDVPYGVLLSGGLDSSVISAITKIYAARRVEDDGKSEAWWPQLHSFAVGLEGSPDLAAARKVADHLGTIHHQIHFTVQEGLDALRDVIYHLETYDVTTIRASTPMYLMARYIKAMGIKMVLSGEGSDELFGGYLYFHKAPNAKEFHEENVRKLASLHLYDCLRANKSMAAWGVEGRVPFLDKEFMDVAMRLNPADKMCGNGKIEKHILREAFEELLPHEVAWRQKEQFSDGVGYSWIDSLKAMVETEVTDQMFEAAAFRFPVNTPLTKEAYFYRAIFDEHFPLESAARTVPYGKSVACSTPTALEWDAKFKEMADPSGRAVMDVHQQSY
;
A
#
# COMPACT_ATOMS: atom_id res chain seq x y z
N MET A 1 0.21 11.27 -2.14
CA MET A 1 -0.21 10.41 -3.27
C MET A 1 -1.25 11.10 -4.10
N CYS A 2 -1.00 11.20 -5.38
CA CYS A 2 -1.92 11.76 -6.35
C CYS A 2 -3.15 10.88 -6.58
N SER A 3 -3.99 11.26 -7.53
CA SER A 3 -4.96 10.36 -8.14
C SER A 3 -5.12 10.62 -9.62
N ILE A 4 -5.48 9.56 -10.33
CA ILE A 4 -5.77 9.59 -11.75
C ILE A 4 -7.20 9.13 -11.99
N PHE A 5 -7.81 9.71 -13.02
CA PHE A 5 -9.09 9.30 -13.57
C PHE A 5 -9.03 9.40 -15.08
N GLY A 6 -9.46 8.37 -15.79
CA GLY A 6 -9.44 8.33 -17.25
C GLY A 6 -10.72 7.77 -17.84
N ILE A 7 -11.12 8.28 -19.00
CA ILE A 7 -12.13 7.70 -19.88
C ILE A 7 -11.50 7.49 -21.24
N LEU A 8 -11.50 6.26 -21.70
CA LEU A 8 -10.86 5.76 -22.90
C LEU A 8 -11.90 4.99 -23.74
N ASP A 9 -11.55 4.62 -24.97
CA ASP A 9 -12.50 3.93 -25.87
C ASP A 9 -13.86 4.66 -25.95
N ILE A 10 -13.83 6.00 -26.06
CA ILE A 10 -15.02 6.84 -26.00
C ILE A 10 -15.96 6.52 -27.18
N LYS A 11 -17.22 6.17 -26.89
CA LYS A 11 -18.27 5.79 -27.84
C LYS A 11 -19.51 6.69 -27.75
N SER A 12 -19.51 7.64 -26.82
CA SER A 12 -20.60 8.57 -26.57
C SER A 12 -20.13 10.02 -26.63
N ASP A 13 -20.99 11.00 -26.33
CA ASP A 13 -20.63 12.42 -26.39
C ASP A 13 -19.49 12.77 -25.42
N ALA A 14 -18.32 13.08 -25.94
CA ALA A 14 -17.13 13.42 -25.17
C ALA A 14 -17.32 14.71 -24.33
N ALA A 15 -18.15 15.67 -24.76
CA ALA A 15 -18.40 16.90 -24.02
C ALA A 15 -19.19 16.61 -22.73
N ALA A 16 -20.20 15.73 -22.81
CA ALA A 16 -20.94 15.26 -21.66
C ALA A 16 -20.06 14.43 -20.73
N LEU A 17 -19.23 13.53 -21.28
CA LEU A 17 -18.26 12.72 -20.50
C LEU A 17 -17.23 13.58 -19.79
N ARG A 18 -16.76 14.67 -20.39
CA ARG A 18 -15.81 15.59 -19.76
C ARG A 18 -16.40 16.21 -18.49
N LYS A 19 -17.68 16.61 -18.51
CA LYS A 19 -18.36 17.12 -17.31
C LYS A 19 -18.44 16.04 -16.23
N SER A 20 -18.86 14.84 -16.60
CA SER A 20 -18.90 13.69 -15.69
C SER A 20 -17.52 13.36 -15.10
N ALA A 21 -16.46 13.35 -15.94
CA ALA A 21 -15.09 13.08 -15.50
C ALA A 21 -14.63 14.06 -14.41
N LEU A 22 -14.94 15.36 -14.56
CA LEU A 22 -14.61 16.36 -13.56
C LEU A 22 -15.37 16.15 -12.24
N GLU A 23 -16.65 15.74 -12.31
CA GLU A 23 -17.43 15.43 -11.10
C GLU A 23 -16.88 14.16 -10.40
N MET A 24 -16.51 13.13 -11.15
CA MET A 24 -15.93 11.91 -10.59
C MET A 24 -14.53 12.14 -10.02
N SER A 25 -13.69 12.93 -10.67
CA SER A 25 -12.36 13.29 -10.17
C SER A 25 -12.41 14.04 -8.83
N LYS A 26 -13.42 14.89 -8.60
CA LYS A 26 -13.60 15.56 -7.30
C LYS A 26 -13.71 14.58 -6.13
N ARG A 27 -14.23 13.36 -6.35
CA ARG A 27 -14.29 12.31 -5.32
C ARG A 27 -12.92 11.80 -4.92
N LEU A 28 -11.89 12.07 -5.72
CA LEU A 28 -10.49 11.67 -5.50
C LEU A 28 -9.61 12.81 -4.97
N ARG A 29 -10.15 14.02 -4.82
CA ARG A 29 -9.37 15.22 -4.49
C ARG A 29 -8.71 15.18 -3.12
N HIS A 30 -9.23 14.37 -2.19
CA HIS A 30 -8.60 14.14 -0.90
C HIS A 30 -7.17 13.58 -1.03
N ARG A 31 -6.89 12.79 -2.08
CA ARG A 31 -5.57 12.23 -2.37
C ARG A 31 -4.58 13.30 -2.84
N GLY A 32 -5.03 14.21 -3.69
CA GLY A 32 -4.21 15.22 -4.33
C GLY A 32 -4.84 16.61 -4.26
N PRO A 33 -4.80 17.29 -3.11
CA PRO A 33 -5.50 18.53 -2.89
C PRO A 33 -4.82 19.78 -3.47
N ASP A 34 -3.57 19.65 -3.97
CA ASP A 34 -2.75 20.81 -4.32
C ASP A 34 -3.07 21.37 -5.71
N TRP A 35 -3.42 20.52 -6.68
CA TRP A 35 -3.69 20.94 -8.05
C TRP A 35 -4.55 19.91 -8.79
N SER A 36 -5.35 20.39 -9.76
CA SER A 36 -6.13 19.55 -10.68
C SER A 36 -5.73 19.87 -12.12
N GLY A 37 -5.48 18.84 -12.92
CA GLY A 37 -5.19 18.97 -14.33
C GLY A 37 -6.06 18.07 -15.20
N VAL A 38 -6.33 18.51 -16.43
CA VAL A 38 -7.24 17.84 -17.35
C VAL A 38 -6.69 17.84 -18.77
N TYR A 39 -6.70 16.68 -19.40
CA TYR A 39 -6.62 16.50 -20.84
C TYR A 39 -7.95 15.99 -21.36
N SER A 40 -8.45 16.51 -22.48
CA SER A 40 -9.75 16.10 -23.02
C SER A 40 -9.77 16.25 -24.54
N THR A 41 -10.11 15.16 -25.20
CA THR A 41 -10.39 15.07 -26.63
C THR A 41 -11.63 14.21 -26.85
N ASP A 42 -12.03 14.01 -28.10
CA ASP A 42 -13.11 13.10 -28.45
C ASP A 42 -12.75 11.61 -28.27
N LYS A 43 -11.47 11.30 -28.01
CA LYS A 43 -10.94 9.93 -27.91
C LYS A 43 -10.56 9.53 -26.49
N ALA A 44 -10.04 10.49 -25.72
CA ALA A 44 -9.57 10.24 -24.36
C ALA A 44 -9.78 11.46 -23.45
N ILE A 45 -10.13 11.19 -22.20
CA ILE A 45 -10.20 12.20 -21.14
C ILE A 45 -9.34 11.69 -20.00
N LEU A 46 -8.34 12.46 -19.57
CA LEU A 46 -7.50 12.17 -18.42
C LEU A 46 -7.61 13.31 -17.42
N VAL A 47 -7.85 12.98 -16.15
CA VAL A 47 -7.89 13.95 -15.06
C VAL A 47 -6.91 13.51 -13.98
N HIS A 48 -6.18 14.47 -13.43
CA HIS A 48 -5.20 14.24 -12.38
C HIS A 48 -5.45 15.19 -11.21
N GLU A 49 -5.52 14.63 -9.98
CA GLU A 49 -5.51 15.40 -8.74
C GLU A 49 -4.13 15.23 -8.09
N ARG A 50 -3.41 16.31 -7.89
CA ARG A 50 -1.98 16.29 -7.53
C ARG A 50 -1.76 16.50 -6.04
N LEU A 51 -0.94 15.64 -5.44
CA LEU A 51 -0.18 15.91 -4.22
C LEU A 51 1.27 16.23 -4.64
N ALA A 52 1.67 17.46 -4.49
CA ALA A 52 2.98 17.93 -4.96
C ALA A 52 4.07 17.54 -3.96
N ILE A 53 4.86 16.52 -4.29
CA ILE A 53 5.97 15.98 -3.50
C ILE A 53 7.30 16.22 -4.22
N VAL A 54 7.41 15.77 -5.48
CA VAL A 54 8.55 16.03 -6.35
C VAL A 54 8.20 17.14 -7.33
N ASP A 55 9.11 18.08 -7.55
CA ASP A 55 8.95 19.28 -8.39
C ASP A 55 7.64 20.05 -8.13
N PRO A 56 7.41 20.54 -6.89
CA PRO A 56 6.14 21.19 -6.55
C PRO A 56 5.78 22.37 -7.46
N GLY A 57 6.78 23.05 -8.03
CA GLY A 57 6.60 24.23 -8.86
C GLY A 57 6.18 23.94 -10.30
N ASN A 58 6.75 22.93 -10.94
CA ASN A 58 6.61 22.72 -12.39
C ASN A 58 6.06 21.35 -12.79
N GLY A 59 6.05 20.34 -11.89
CA GLY A 59 5.59 18.98 -12.17
C GLY A 59 4.07 18.84 -12.29
N ALA A 60 3.35 19.81 -12.84
CA ALA A 60 1.91 19.73 -13.03
C ALA A 60 1.54 18.63 -14.03
N GLN A 61 0.51 17.84 -13.70
CA GLN A 61 0.03 16.74 -14.53
C GLN A 61 -1.38 17.03 -15.09
N PRO A 62 -1.78 16.42 -16.23
CA PRO A 62 -1.04 15.41 -17.01
C PRO A 62 0.25 15.95 -17.63
N LEU A 63 1.28 15.08 -17.72
CA LEU A 63 2.56 15.37 -18.37
C LEU A 63 2.46 15.14 -19.88
N TYR A 64 3.33 15.81 -20.66
CA TYR A 64 3.34 15.74 -22.12
C TYR A 64 4.76 15.54 -22.62
N ASN A 65 4.89 14.79 -23.73
CA ASN A 65 6.12 14.86 -24.52
C ASN A 65 6.26 16.24 -25.18
N PRO A 66 7.46 16.62 -25.69
CA PRO A 66 7.69 17.92 -26.31
C PRO A 66 6.71 18.24 -27.44
N GLU A 67 6.36 17.24 -28.25
CA GLU A 67 5.45 17.34 -29.40
C GLU A 67 3.97 17.41 -28.97
N ARG A 68 3.66 17.15 -27.70
CA ARG A 68 2.31 17.09 -27.10
C ARG A 68 1.40 16.02 -27.73
N THR A 69 2.01 14.98 -28.27
CA THR A 69 1.31 13.84 -28.87
C THR A 69 1.12 12.68 -27.88
N HIS A 70 1.95 12.60 -26.86
CA HIS A 70 1.80 11.65 -25.77
C HIS A 70 1.41 12.38 -24.49
N VAL A 71 0.42 11.86 -23.78
CA VAL A 71 -0.13 12.44 -22.54
C VAL A 71 -0.10 11.40 -21.44
N LEU A 72 0.38 11.77 -20.27
CA LEU A 72 0.61 10.87 -19.15
C LEU A 72 0.00 11.40 -17.87
N ALA A 73 -0.85 10.61 -17.23
CA ALA A 73 -1.31 10.83 -15.87
C ALA A 73 -0.79 9.70 -14.97
N VAL A 74 -0.04 10.06 -13.91
CA VAL A 74 0.60 9.11 -12.99
C VAL A 74 0.19 9.43 -11.56
N ASN A 75 -0.15 8.39 -10.80
CA ASN A 75 -0.20 8.41 -9.35
C ASN A 75 0.96 7.54 -8.85
N GLY A 76 1.99 8.15 -8.27
CA GLY A 76 3.16 7.43 -7.76
C GLY A 76 4.48 8.16 -7.97
N GLU A 77 5.57 7.43 -7.77
CA GLU A 77 6.95 7.90 -7.82
C GLU A 77 7.84 6.87 -8.54
N ILE A 78 8.78 7.34 -9.34
CA ILE A 78 9.78 6.51 -10.05
C ILE A 78 11.15 6.78 -9.44
N TYR A 79 11.56 5.93 -8.52
CA TYR A 79 12.75 6.15 -7.68
C TYR A 79 14.07 6.12 -8.45
N ASN A 80 14.16 5.35 -9.53
CA ASN A 80 15.36 5.24 -10.36
C ASN A 80 15.36 6.12 -11.62
N HIS A 81 14.50 7.15 -11.68
CA HIS A 81 14.34 8.00 -12.88
C HIS A 81 15.65 8.58 -13.39
N LYS A 82 16.54 9.07 -12.51
CA LYS A 82 17.84 9.66 -12.91
C LYS A 82 18.77 8.67 -13.59
N GLU A 83 18.73 7.39 -13.18
CA GLU A 83 19.48 6.33 -13.83
C GLU A 83 18.89 6.02 -15.20
N LEU A 84 17.57 5.92 -15.28
CA LEU A 84 16.86 5.70 -16.54
C LEU A 84 17.10 6.83 -17.53
N GLU A 85 17.06 8.09 -17.11
CA GLU A 85 17.38 9.26 -17.94
C GLU A 85 18.78 9.18 -18.55
N LYS A 86 19.80 8.81 -17.75
CA LYS A 86 21.18 8.66 -18.23
C LYS A 86 21.35 7.56 -19.28
N ASN A 87 20.52 6.51 -19.22
CA ASN A 87 20.61 5.33 -20.05
C ASN A 87 19.71 5.40 -21.29
N LEU A 88 18.93 6.49 -21.48
CA LEU A 88 18.10 6.69 -22.67
C LEU A 88 18.94 6.70 -23.94
N LYS A 89 18.44 6.00 -24.97
CA LYS A 89 19.05 5.94 -26.32
C LYS A 89 18.34 6.86 -27.32
N VAL A 90 17.18 7.40 -26.92
CA VAL A 90 16.42 8.35 -27.74
C VAL A 90 16.68 9.77 -27.25
N ASP A 91 16.66 10.72 -28.18
CA ASP A 91 16.66 12.14 -27.83
C ASP A 91 15.29 12.52 -27.26
N PHE A 92 15.27 12.95 -26.01
CA PHE A 92 14.05 13.39 -25.31
C PHE A 92 14.36 14.64 -24.48
N LYS A 93 13.60 15.69 -24.73
CA LYS A 93 13.75 16.96 -24.00
C LYS A 93 12.75 17.03 -22.86
N PHE A 94 13.21 16.79 -21.65
CA PHE A 94 12.40 16.91 -20.44
C PHE A 94 11.87 18.34 -20.26
N GLN A 95 10.60 18.47 -19.89
CA GLN A 95 9.92 19.75 -19.70
C GLN A 95 9.82 20.13 -18.23
N THR A 96 9.92 19.15 -17.33
CA THR A 96 9.79 19.28 -15.87
C THR A 96 10.97 18.60 -15.18
N HIS A 97 10.98 18.67 -13.84
CA HIS A 97 11.88 17.86 -13.02
C HIS A 97 11.11 16.72 -12.32
N SER A 98 9.88 16.44 -12.77
CA SER A 98 9.11 15.31 -12.26
C SER A 98 9.79 13.99 -12.64
N ASP A 99 10.00 13.14 -11.67
CA ASP A 99 10.51 11.78 -11.84
C ASP A 99 9.65 10.94 -12.79
N CYS A 100 8.34 11.21 -12.83
CA CYS A 100 7.39 10.49 -13.68
C CYS A 100 7.50 10.83 -15.18
N GLU A 101 8.11 11.94 -15.55
CA GLU A 101 8.24 12.32 -16.98
C GLU A 101 9.10 11.32 -17.77
N VAL A 102 10.00 10.60 -17.11
CA VAL A 102 10.83 9.56 -17.75
C VAL A 102 10.00 8.46 -18.43
N LEU A 103 8.77 8.21 -17.98
CA LEU A 103 7.86 7.24 -18.59
C LEU A 103 7.53 7.59 -20.06
N LEU A 104 7.40 8.88 -20.38
CA LEU A 104 7.19 9.35 -21.76
C LEU A 104 8.39 9.06 -22.65
N ALA A 105 9.60 9.28 -22.15
CA ALA A 105 10.83 8.99 -22.86
C ALA A 105 11.02 7.48 -23.10
N LEU A 106 10.76 6.67 -22.08
CA LEU A 106 10.85 5.21 -22.17
C LEU A 106 9.78 4.61 -23.10
N TYR A 107 8.56 5.15 -23.09
CA TYR A 107 7.53 4.73 -24.04
C TYR A 107 7.93 5.02 -25.49
N LYS A 108 8.50 6.20 -25.74
CA LYS A 108 9.05 6.55 -27.05
C LYS A 108 10.17 5.59 -27.50
N GLU A 109 11.01 5.13 -26.55
CA GLU A 109 12.14 4.23 -26.85
C GLU A 109 11.72 2.77 -27.04
N LYS A 110 10.86 2.25 -26.16
CA LYS A 110 10.63 0.80 -25.98
C LYS A 110 9.16 0.36 -26.11
N GLY A 111 8.22 1.31 -26.33
CA GLY A 111 6.80 1.01 -26.16
C GLY A 111 6.52 0.47 -24.75
N PRO A 112 5.65 -0.53 -24.55
CA PRO A 112 5.32 -1.05 -23.22
C PRO A 112 6.44 -1.88 -22.57
N ALA A 113 7.52 -2.21 -23.25
CA ALA A 113 8.58 -3.10 -22.75
C ALA A 113 9.47 -2.49 -21.66
N PHE A 114 9.29 -1.22 -21.30
CA PHE A 114 10.09 -0.54 -20.28
C PHE A 114 9.70 -0.86 -18.84
N LEU A 115 8.53 -1.46 -18.61
CA LEU A 115 7.95 -1.57 -17.27
C LEU A 115 8.84 -2.30 -16.24
N ASP A 116 9.59 -3.31 -16.68
CA ASP A 116 10.51 -4.03 -15.80
C ASP A 116 11.77 -3.23 -15.42
N ASP A 117 12.10 -2.18 -16.17
CA ASP A 117 13.21 -1.28 -15.85
C ASP A 117 12.86 -0.35 -14.67
N LEU A 118 11.56 -0.14 -14.38
CA LEU A 118 11.12 0.78 -13.35
C LEU A 118 11.35 0.22 -11.94
N ASN A 119 11.91 1.05 -11.06
CA ASN A 119 11.84 0.87 -9.63
C ASN A 119 11.04 2.04 -9.03
N GLY A 120 9.85 1.75 -8.50
CA GLY A 120 8.92 2.76 -8.00
C GLY A 120 7.61 2.18 -7.52
N ILE A 121 6.76 3.07 -7.05
CA ILE A 121 5.37 2.81 -6.72
C ILE A 121 4.51 3.60 -7.70
N PHE A 122 3.67 2.98 -8.48
CA PHE A 122 2.96 3.69 -9.54
C PHE A 122 1.69 3.01 -10.04
N ALA A 123 0.78 3.83 -10.50
CA ALA A 123 -0.28 3.49 -11.44
C ALA A 123 -0.42 4.63 -12.44
N PHE A 124 -0.49 4.34 -13.73
CA PHE A 124 -0.54 5.37 -14.75
C PHE A 124 -1.47 5.05 -15.91
N ILE A 125 -1.86 6.11 -16.62
CA ILE A 125 -2.52 6.08 -17.92
C ILE A 125 -1.66 6.93 -18.85
N LEU A 126 -1.12 6.33 -19.90
CA LEU A 126 -0.45 7.01 -21.00
C LEU A 126 -1.33 6.91 -22.24
N TYR A 127 -1.66 8.04 -22.84
CA TYR A 127 -2.41 8.12 -24.09
C TYR A 127 -1.52 8.64 -25.23
N ASP A 128 -1.43 7.88 -26.30
CA ASP A 128 -0.73 8.21 -27.53
C ASP A 128 -1.74 8.69 -28.57
N ALA A 129 -1.80 10.01 -28.79
CA ALA A 129 -2.75 10.62 -29.70
C ALA A 129 -2.42 10.41 -31.19
N GLU A 130 -1.16 10.08 -31.53
CA GLU A 130 -0.78 9.78 -32.92
C GLU A 130 -1.33 8.43 -33.36
N GLN A 131 -1.36 7.48 -32.44
CA GLN A 131 -1.77 6.11 -32.72
C GLN A 131 -3.19 5.79 -32.24
N ASP A 132 -3.86 6.75 -31.59
CA ASP A 132 -5.14 6.54 -30.87
C ASP A 132 -5.06 5.29 -29.98
N ALA A 133 -4.01 5.22 -29.14
CA ALA A 133 -3.70 4.08 -28.32
C ALA A 133 -3.44 4.49 -26.87
N TYR A 134 -3.65 3.58 -25.93
CA TYR A 134 -3.31 3.83 -24.53
C TYR A 134 -2.55 2.67 -23.91
N LEU A 135 -1.72 3.01 -22.91
CA LEU A 135 -1.04 2.07 -22.05
C LEU A 135 -1.40 2.38 -20.60
N ILE A 136 -1.90 1.36 -19.91
CA ILE A 136 -2.19 1.42 -18.47
C ILE A 136 -1.22 0.48 -17.79
N GLY A 137 -0.54 0.94 -16.73
CA GLY A 137 0.39 0.11 -15.96
C GLY A 137 0.23 0.31 -14.47
N ARG A 138 0.51 -0.74 -13.71
CA ARG A 138 0.49 -0.74 -12.25
C ARG A 138 1.75 -1.39 -11.71
N ASP A 139 2.27 -0.86 -10.59
CA ASP A 139 3.48 -1.37 -9.94
C ASP A 139 3.39 -2.85 -9.54
N HIS A 140 4.55 -3.44 -9.27
CA HIS A 140 4.77 -4.86 -9.05
C HIS A 140 3.93 -5.47 -7.93
N MET A 141 3.63 -4.72 -6.86
CA MET A 141 2.86 -5.18 -5.69
C MET A 141 1.47 -4.55 -5.57
N GLY A 142 1.13 -3.61 -6.48
CA GLY A 142 -0.10 -2.85 -6.39
C GLY A 142 -0.16 -1.94 -5.17
N ILE A 143 0.99 -1.37 -4.79
CA ILE A 143 1.12 -0.40 -3.70
C ILE A 143 0.23 0.80 -3.99
N ILE A 144 0.21 1.22 -5.25
CA ILE A 144 -0.74 2.23 -5.72
C ILE A 144 -2.03 1.54 -6.20
N PRO A 145 -3.19 1.93 -5.68
CA PRO A 145 -4.46 1.34 -6.10
C PRO A 145 -4.84 1.78 -7.51
N LEU A 146 -5.46 0.86 -8.25
CA LEU A 146 -6.00 1.11 -9.58
C LEU A 146 -7.20 0.23 -9.83
N TYR A 147 -8.26 0.82 -10.38
CA TYR A 147 -9.51 0.16 -10.72
C TYR A 147 -9.93 0.49 -12.14
N THR A 148 -10.66 -0.43 -12.76
CA THR A 148 -11.23 -0.26 -14.10
C THR A 148 -12.73 -0.54 -14.07
N GLY A 149 -13.44 -0.02 -15.07
CA GLY A 149 -14.86 -0.27 -15.22
C GLY A 149 -15.37 0.10 -16.61
N ARG A 150 -16.59 -0.30 -16.92
CA ARG A 150 -17.28 0.10 -18.17
C ARG A 150 -18.67 0.60 -17.86
N ASP A 151 -19.08 1.65 -18.58
CA ASP A 151 -20.45 2.16 -18.51
C ASP A 151 -21.40 1.40 -19.46
N GLU A 152 -22.64 1.84 -19.55
CA GLU A 152 -23.66 1.24 -20.42
C GLU A 152 -23.40 1.39 -21.92
N HIS A 153 -22.60 2.37 -22.31
CA HIS A 153 -22.21 2.63 -23.70
C HIS A 153 -20.93 1.88 -24.07
N GLY A 154 -20.25 1.25 -23.11
CA GLY A 154 -18.99 0.54 -23.28
C GLY A 154 -17.77 1.45 -23.30
N ASN A 155 -17.89 2.71 -22.84
CA ASN A 155 -16.74 3.56 -22.54
C ASN A 155 -15.90 2.90 -21.44
N PHE A 156 -14.57 2.97 -21.54
CA PHE A 156 -13.65 2.34 -20.61
C PHE A 156 -13.12 3.35 -19.61
N TYR A 157 -13.34 3.09 -18.33
CA TYR A 157 -12.98 3.95 -17.22
C TYR A 157 -11.82 3.37 -16.42
N VAL A 158 -10.92 4.24 -15.97
CA VAL A 158 -9.77 3.90 -15.11
C VAL A 158 -9.68 4.91 -13.97
N ALA A 159 -9.53 4.47 -12.74
CA ALA A 159 -9.40 5.39 -11.60
C ALA A 159 -8.52 4.83 -10.48
N SER A 160 -7.89 5.71 -9.72
CA SER A 160 -7.14 5.34 -8.51
C SER A 160 -8.00 4.70 -7.44
N GLU A 161 -9.26 5.10 -7.32
CA GLU A 161 -10.21 4.55 -6.34
C GLU A 161 -11.58 4.29 -6.99
N MET A 162 -12.27 3.21 -6.56
CA MET A 162 -13.52 2.80 -7.18
C MET A 162 -14.70 3.71 -6.89
N LYS A 163 -14.64 4.55 -5.83
CA LYS A 163 -15.69 5.57 -5.54
C LYS A 163 -15.91 6.55 -6.67
N ALA A 164 -14.93 6.70 -7.57
CA ALA A 164 -15.08 7.51 -8.78
C ALA A 164 -15.68 6.73 -9.95
N LEU A 165 -15.69 5.39 -9.90
CA LEU A 165 -16.22 4.53 -10.97
C LEU A 165 -17.65 4.07 -10.69
N VAL A 166 -17.95 3.70 -9.44
CA VAL A 166 -19.26 3.13 -9.06
C VAL A 166 -20.47 3.97 -9.53
N PRO A 167 -20.43 5.32 -9.49
CA PRO A 167 -21.59 6.10 -9.94
C PRO A 167 -21.83 6.09 -11.46
N VAL A 168 -20.83 5.72 -12.27
CA VAL A 168 -20.87 5.84 -13.74
C VAL A 168 -20.69 4.52 -14.46
N CYS A 169 -20.14 3.49 -13.81
CA CYS A 169 -19.89 2.18 -14.40
C CYS A 169 -20.95 1.15 -13.99
N LYS A 170 -21.21 0.17 -14.86
CA LYS A 170 -22.06 -1.00 -14.55
C LYS A 170 -21.32 -2.07 -13.76
N SER A 171 -20.02 -2.13 -13.94
CA SER A 171 -19.12 -3.04 -13.21
C SER A 171 -17.79 -2.36 -12.96
N VAL A 172 -17.16 -2.75 -11.86
CA VAL A 172 -15.81 -2.30 -11.48
C VAL A 172 -14.94 -3.51 -11.14
N GLU A 173 -13.66 -3.39 -11.44
CA GLU A 173 -12.67 -4.44 -11.19
C GLU A 173 -11.38 -3.82 -10.68
N THR A 174 -10.65 -4.55 -9.85
CA THR A 174 -9.28 -4.18 -9.45
C THR A 174 -8.33 -4.48 -10.60
N PHE A 175 -7.54 -3.49 -11.03
CA PHE A 175 -6.45 -3.74 -11.99
C PHE A 175 -5.32 -4.51 -11.27
N PRO A 176 -4.86 -5.66 -11.78
CA PRO A 176 -3.94 -6.52 -11.04
C PRO A 176 -2.53 -5.91 -10.90
N PRO A 177 -1.83 -6.17 -9.78
CA PRO A 177 -0.43 -5.79 -9.59
C PRO A 177 0.50 -6.38 -10.63
N GLY A 178 1.56 -5.66 -10.99
CA GLY A 178 2.58 -6.16 -11.91
C GLY A 178 2.08 -6.44 -13.33
N HIS A 179 0.97 -5.79 -13.73
CA HIS A 179 0.37 -5.95 -15.06
C HIS A 179 0.31 -4.61 -15.80
N TYR A 180 0.13 -4.73 -17.11
CA TYR A 180 -0.22 -3.63 -18.00
C TYR A 180 -1.28 -4.05 -19.02
N LEU A 181 -2.00 -3.06 -19.49
CA LEU A 181 -2.94 -3.19 -20.62
C LEU A 181 -2.53 -2.19 -21.71
N TRP A 182 -2.14 -2.72 -22.87
CA TRP A 182 -1.89 -1.91 -24.04
C TRP A 182 -3.03 -2.09 -25.04
N SER A 183 -3.68 -0.99 -25.43
CA SER A 183 -4.88 -1.05 -26.25
C SER A 183 -4.68 -1.68 -27.62
N LYS A 184 -3.46 -1.64 -28.16
CA LYS A 184 -3.13 -2.27 -29.46
C LYS A 184 -3.17 -3.78 -29.41
N ASP A 185 -2.80 -4.37 -28.29
CA ASP A 185 -2.88 -5.82 -28.09
C ASP A 185 -4.26 -6.20 -27.56
N GLY A 186 -4.88 -5.34 -26.78
CA GLY A 186 -6.15 -5.58 -26.10
C GLY A 186 -6.08 -6.63 -24.99
N GLU A 187 -4.88 -7.07 -24.63
CA GLU A 187 -4.63 -8.11 -23.64
C GLU A 187 -4.00 -7.54 -22.37
N LEU A 188 -4.44 -8.06 -21.23
CA LEU A 188 -3.82 -7.79 -19.95
C LEU A 188 -2.57 -8.68 -19.81
N LYS A 189 -1.39 -8.07 -19.68
CA LYS A 189 -0.11 -8.78 -19.62
C LYS A 189 0.59 -8.56 -18.31
N GLN A 190 1.13 -9.65 -17.74
CA GLN A 190 1.98 -9.60 -16.57
C GLN A 190 3.41 -9.23 -16.98
N TRP A 191 3.94 -8.13 -16.40
CA TRP A 191 5.32 -7.70 -16.62
C TRP A 191 6.24 -8.07 -15.44
N TYR A 192 5.67 -8.26 -14.24
CA TYR A 192 6.45 -8.62 -13.04
C TYR A 192 6.29 -10.10 -12.73
N LYS A 193 7.33 -10.86 -13.00
CA LYS A 193 7.46 -12.26 -12.61
C LYS A 193 8.91 -12.54 -12.24
N ARG A 194 9.14 -13.21 -11.11
CA ARG A 194 10.48 -13.49 -10.57
C ARG A 194 10.65 -14.96 -10.29
N ASP A 195 11.89 -15.45 -10.46
CA ASP A 195 12.29 -16.84 -10.18
C ASP A 195 12.05 -17.24 -8.72
N TRP A 196 12.29 -16.33 -7.78
CA TRP A 196 12.08 -16.57 -6.35
C TRP A 196 10.61 -16.87 -5.98
N MET A 197 9.65 -16.68 -6.85
CA MET A 197 8.26 -17.10 -6.63
C MET A 197 8.13 -18.62 -6.55
N GLU A 198 9.10 -19.35 -7.10
CA GLU A 198 9.17 -20.80 -7.06
C GLU A 198 10.16 -21.25 -5.96
N TYR A 199 9.73 -22.17 -5.08
CA TYR A 199 10.55 -22.64 -3.95
C TYR A 199 11.89 -23.22 -4.39
N ASP A 200 11.90 -24.03 -5.45
CA ASP A 200 13.09 -24.71 -5.97
C ASP A 200 14.22 -23.74 -6.37
N ALA A 201 13.89 -22.49 -6.69
CA ALA A 201 14.89 -21.47 -7.02
C ALA A 201 15.62 -20.90 -5.79
N VAL A 202 15.07 -21.10 -4.58
CA VAL A 202 15.59 -20.48 -3.35
C VAL A 202 15.98 -21.46 -2.24
N GLU A 203 15.55 -22.73 -2.29
CA GLU A 203 15.75 -23.71 -1.21
C GLU A 203 17.23 -23.99 -0.87
N HIS A 204 18.13 -23.82 -1.84
CA HIS A 204 19.56 -24.08 -1.68
C HIS A 204 20.42 -22.80 -1.67
N LYS A 205 19.80 -21.62 -1.61
CA LYS A 205 20.53 -20.35 -1.55
C LYS A 205 21.23 -20.20 -0.21
N VAL A 206 22.37 -19.54 -0.23
CA VAL A 206 23.07 -19.11 1.00
C VAL A 206 22.59 -17.71 1.33
N SER A 207 22.06 -17.53 2.52
CA SER A 207 21.60 -16.24 2.99
C SER A 207 22.77 -15.33 3.35
N ASP A 208 22.77 -14.10 2.81
CA ASP A 208 23.76 -13.06 3.12
C ASP A 208 23.09 -11.89 3.85
N ARG A 209 23.43 -11.74 5.15
CA ARG A 209 22.90 -10.65 5.99
C ARG A 209 23.48 -9.29 5.62
N ALA A 210 24.71 -9.24 5.13
CA ALA A 210 25.33 -7.98 4.71
C ALA A 210 24.66 -7.44 3.43
N GLU A 211 24.37 -8.34 2.47
CA GLU A 211 23.60 -8.00 1.27
C GLU A 211 22.19 -7.53 1.63
N LEU A 212 21.50 -8.25 2.54
CA LEU A 212 20.17 -7.87 3.01
C LEU A 212 20.17 -6.47 3.64
N LYS A 213 21.16 -6.18 4.51
CA LYS A 213 21.31 -4.87 5.14
C LYS A 213 21.53 -3.76 4.11
N ALA A 214 22.51 -3.96 3.21
CA ALA A 214 22.84 -2.99 2.19
C ALA A 214 21.65 -2.71 1.24
N ALA A 215 20.91 -3.75 0.88
CA ALA A 215 19.73 -3.62 0.02
C ALA A 215 18.60 -2.79 0.67
N LEU A 216 18.32 -3.00 1.98
CA LEU A 216 17.30 -2.22 2.67
C LEU A 216 17.74 -0.75 2.88
N GLU A 217 19.01 -0.53 3.22
CA GLU A 217 19.56 0.83 3.30
C GLU A 217 19.44 1.57 1.97
N ALA A 218 19.74 0.90 0.85
CA ALA A 218 19.59 1.46 -0.49
C ALA A 218 18.11 1.76 -0.82
N ALA A 219 17.20 0.86 -0.46
CA ALA A 219 15.75 1.03 -0.65
C ALA A 219 15.22 2.25 0.13
N VAL A 220 15.57 2.37 1.41
CA VAL A 220 15.19 3.53 2.22
C VAL A 220 15.76 4.80 1.61
N LYS A 221 17.07 4.82 1.29
CA LYS A 221 17.74 6.00 0.72
C LYS A 221 17.05 6.50 -0.54
N ARG A 222 16.74 5.60 -1.51
CA ARG A 222 16.07 6.02 -2.76
C ARG A 222 14.65 6.52 -2.55
N GLN A 223 13.94 5.98 -1.54
CA GLN A 223 12.58 6.41 -1.19
C GLN A 223 12.52 7.70 -0.36
N LEU A 224 13.65 8.29 0.01
CA LEU A 224 13.71 9.64 0.60
C LEU A 224 13.65 10.76 -0.44
N MET A 225 13.64 10.45 -1.72
CA MET A 225 13.51 11.42 -2.83
C MET A 225 12.23 12.25 -2.66
N CYS A 226 12.35 13.52 -2.32
CA CYS A 226 11.22 14.46 -2.19
C CYS A 226 11.70 15.90 -2.03
N ASP A 227 10.85 16.87 -2.42
CA ASP A 227 11.08 18.30 -2.28
C ASP A 227 10.24 18.94 -1.16
N VAL A 228 9.68 18.12 -0.26
CA VAL A 228 8.78 18.53 0.82
C VAL A 228 9.15 17.86 2.15
N PRO A 229 8.70 18.41 3.30
CA PRO A 229 8.91 17.78 4.60
C PRO A 229 8.30 16.38 4.67
N TYR A 230 9.03 15.44 5.30
CA TYR A 230 8.60 14.07 5.50
C TYR A 230 8.86 13.59 6.94
N GLY A 231 8.28 12.45 7.27
CA GLY A 231 8.45 11.79 8.57
C GLY A 231 8.46 10.26 8.47
N VAL A 232 8.43 9.59 9.61
CA VAL A 232 8.37 8.13 9.71
C VAL A 232 7.20 7.71 10.60
N LEU A 233 6.56 6.62 10.26
CA LEU A 233 5.62 5.93 11.14
C LEU A 233 6.41 5.02 12.07
N LEU A 234 6.23 5.18 13.39
CA LEU A 234 7.03 4.50 14.39
C LEU A 234 6.13 3.87 15.47
N SER A 235 5.82 2.58 15.33
CA SER A 235 5.07 1.82 16.33
C SER A 235 5.93 1.27 17.47
N GLY A 236 7.25 1.33 17.35
CA GLY A 236 8.18 0.68 18.29
C GLY A 236 8.34 -0.83 18.07
N GLY A 237 7.73 -1.39 17.04
CA GLY A 237 8.03 -2.72 16.52
C GLY A 237 9.31 -2.71 15.69
N LEU A 238 9.88 -3.91 15.43
CA LEU A 238 11.14 -4.06 14.69
C LEU A 238 11.14 -3.28 13.37
N ASP A 239 10.12 -3.50 12.53
CA ASP A 239 10.07 -3.02 11.16
C ASP A 239 10.09 -1.51 11.06
N SER A 240 9.17 -0.85 11.79
CA SER A 240 9.10 0.60 11.85
C SER A 240 10.35 1.22 12.47
N SER A 241 10.96 0.53 13.45
CA SER A 241 12.18 0.98 14.10
C SER A 241 13.40 0.90 13.18
N VAL A 242 13.53 -0.18 12.40
CA VAL A 242 14.60 -0.34 11.39
C VAL A 242 14.49 0.75 10.31
N ILE A 243 13.29 0.95 9.74
CA ILE A 243 13.06 2.01 8.75
C ILE A 243 13.38 3.39 9.33
N SER A 244 12.94 3.67 10.56
CA SER A 244 13.21 4.95 11.23
C SER A 244 14.71 5.16 11.49
N ALA A 245 15.43 4.13 11.91
CA ALA A 245 16.86 4.18 12.16
C ALA A 245 17.66 4.45 10.88
N ILE A 246 17.38 3.73 9.79
CA ILE A 246 18.01 3.96 8.49
C ILE A 246 17.65 5.37 7.96
N THR A 247 16.39 5.76 8.05
CA THR A 247 15.95 7.11 7.63
C THR A 247 16.73 8.19 8.38
N LYS A 248 16.95 8.02 9.69
CA LYS A 248 17.70 8.97 10.52
C LYS A 248 19.13 9.18 10.03
N ILE A 249 19.79 8.14 9.49
CA ILE A 249 21.14 8.24 8.93
C ILE A 249 21.18 9.23 7.77
N TYR A 250 20.15 9.25 6.92
CA TYR A 250 20.11 10.08 5.71
C TYR A 250 19.33 11.39 5.87
N ALA A 251 18.53 11.56 6.93
CA ALA A 251 17.55 12.65 7.07
C ALA A 251 18.14 14.06 7.14
N ALA A 252 19.44 14.20 7.49
CA ALA A 252 20.08 15.50 7.60
C ALA A 252 20.44 16.14 6.26
N ARG A 253 20.49 15.35 5.18
CA ARG A 253 20.91 15.79 3.84
C ARG A 253 19.92 15.34 2.78
N ARG A 254 19.78 16.14 1.72
CA ARG A 254 18.96 15.77 0.57
C ARG A 254 19.62 14.65 -0.24
N VAL A 255 18.86 13.59 -0.53
CA VAL A 255 19.36 12.47 -1.33
C VAL A 255 19.35 12.79 -2.83
N GLU A 256 18.51 13.73 -3.27
CA GLU A 256 18.33 14.12 -4.66
C GLU A 256 19.56 14.83 -5.26
N ASP A 257 20.40 15.45 -4.43
CA ASP A 257 21.63 16.13 -4.85
C ASP A 257 22.91 15.46 -4.30
N ASP A 258 22.84 14.16 -3.99
CA ASP A 258 23.93 13.37 -3.41
C ASP A 258 24.43 13.91 -2.05
N GLY A 259 23.55 14.51 -1.28
CA GLY A 259 23.85 15.02 0.06
C GLY A 259 24.58 16.37 0.07
N LYS A 260 24.58 17.12 -1.01
CA LYS A 260 25.25 18.44 -1.09
C LYS A 260 24.53 19.49 -0.29
N SER A 261 23.20 19.48 -0.28
CA SER A 261 22.38 20.42 0.49
C SER A 261 21.76 19.79 1.74
N GLU A 262 21.38 20.64 2.70
CA GLU A 262 20.62 20.24 3.87
C GLU A 262 19.20 19.81 3.47
N ALA A 263 18.64 18.86 4.21
CA ALA A 263 17.26 18.48 4.06
C ALA A 263 16.32 19.64 4.41
N TRP A 264 15.11 19.63 3.83
CA TRP A 264 14.06 20.62 4.13
C TRP A 264 13.73 20.68 5.62
N TRP A 265 13.79 19.53 6.31
CA TRP A 265 13.68 19.41 7.75
C TRP A 265 14.85 18.54 8.27
N PRO A 266 15.89 19.17 8.84
CA PRO A 266 17.05 18.44 9.33
C PRO A 266 16.76 17.58 10.55
N GLN A 267 15.60 17.81 11.22
CA GLN A 267 15.14 17.00 12.33
C GLN A 267 14.02 16.05 11.84
N LEU A 268 14.26 14.74 11.97
CA LEU A 268 13.28 13.74 11.56
C LEU A 268 12.10 13.70 12.55
N HIS A 269 10.90 13.79 12.03
CA HIS A 269 9.64 13.62 12.77
C HIS A 269 9.21 12.16 12.74
N SER A 270 8.80 11.61 13.89
CA SER A 270 8.24 10.26 13.99
C SER A 270 6.84 10.30 14.61
N PHE A 271 5.95 9.43 14.14
CA PHE A 271 4.54 9.40 14.52
C PHE A 271 4.14 8.03 15.02
N ALA A 272 3.45 8.00 16.16
CA ALA A 272 2.82 6.82 16.72
C ALA A 272 1.38 7.14 17.12
N VAL A 273 0.49 6.14 17.04
CA VAL A 273 -0.92 6.28 17.41
C VAL A 273 -1.34 5.13 18.31
N GLY A 274 -2.19 5.41 19.29
CA GLY A 274 -2.74 4.39 20.17
C GLY A 274 -3.73 4.97 21.18
N LEU A 275 -4.44 4.08 21.86
CA LEU A 275 -5.22 4.41 23.04
C LEU A 275 -4.28 4.78 24.19
N GLU A 276 -4.80 5.44 25.21
CA GLU A 276 -4.04 5.70 26.42
C GLU A 276 -3.56 4.37 27.05
N GLY A 277 -2.27 4.31 27.39
CA GLY A 277 -1.64 3.09 27.92
C GLY A 277 -1.26 2.03 26.86
N SER A 278 -1.34 2.37 25.58
CA SER A 278 -0.93 1.48 24.48
C SER A 278 0.54 1.03 24.62
N PRO A 279 0.83 -0.27 24.50
CA PRO A 279 2.19 -0.79 24.57
C PRO A 279 3.07 -0.28 23.41
N ASP A 280 2.49 -0.05 22.24
CA ASP A 280 3.21 0.49 21.08
C ASP A 280 3.66 1.94 21.31
N LEU A 281 2.84 2.79 21.96
CA LEU A 281 3.25 4.16 22.27
C LEU A 281 4.46 4.19 23.21
N ALA A 282 4.50 3.29 24.21
CA ALA A 282 5.63 3.20 25.13
C ALA A 282 6.91 2.71 24.41
N ALA A 283 6.79 1.71 23.54
CA ALA A 283 7.91 1.20 22.77
C ALA A 283 8.41 2.23 21.73
N ALA A 284 7.49 2.90 21.04
CA ALA A 284 7.83 3.96 20.08
C ALA A 284 8.61 5.10 20.75
N ARG A 285 8.24 5.50 21.96
CA ARG A 285 8.95 6.54 22.73
C ARG A 285 10.42 6.14 22.96
N LYS A 286 10.69 4.91 23.37
CA LYS A 286 12.06 4.42 23.62
C LYS A 286 12.92 4.50 22.34
N VAL A 287 12.36 4.08 21.20
CA VAL A 287 13.05 4.17 19.91
C VAL A 287 13.27 5.62 19.51
N ALA A 288 12.26 6.45 19.65
CA ALA A 288 12.36 7.88 19.32
C ALA A 288 13.44 8.61 20.14
N ASP A 289 13.52 8.32 21.43
CA ASP A 289 14.54 8.88 22.34
C ASP A 289 15.95 8.39 21.96
N HIS A 290 16.09 7.10 21.59
CA HIS A 290 17.36 6.54 21.12
C HIS A 290 17.81 7.18 19.79
N LEU A 291 16.91 7.35 18.83
CA LEU A 291 17.21 7.94 17.52
C LEU A 291 17.29 9.47 17.54
N GLY A 292 16.81 10.12 18.58
CA GLY A 292 16.72 11.58 18.67
C GLY A 292 15.78 12.18 17.61
N THR A 293 14.58 11.60 17.45
CA THR A 293 13.54 12.14 16.56
C THR A 293 12.62 13.10 17.32
N ILE A 294 11.96 14.01 16.59
CA ILE A 294 10.83 14.77 17.15
C ILE A 294 9.61 13.84 17.13
N HIS A 295 9.32 13.24 18.26
CA HIS A 295 8.30 12.20 18.37
C HIS A 295 6.92 12.74 18.74
N HIS A 296 5.92 12.36 17.95
CA HIS A 296 4.51 12.70 18.13
C HIS A 296 3.72 11.46 18.52
N GLN A 297 3.23 11.44 19.78
CA GLN A 297 2.27 10.44 20.23
C GLN A 297 0.86 10.97 20.01
N ILE A 298 0.10 10.29 19.17
CA ILE A 298 -1.27 10.64 18.84
C ILE A 298 -2.18 9.69 19.63
N HIS A 299 -2.93 10.25 20.57
CA HIS A 299 -3.94 9.52 21.31
C HIS A 299 -5.29 9.65 20.61
N PHE A 300 -6.02 8.55 20.53
CA PHE A 300 -7.43 8.56 20.15
C PHE A 300 -8.25 7.83 21.20
N THR A 301 -9.53 8.15 21.28
CA THR A 301 -10.49 7.47 22.14
C THR A 301 -11.21 6.38 21.37
N VAL A 302 -11.74 5.38 22.05
CA VAL A 302 -12.60 4.35 21.44
C VAL A 302 -13.75 5.01 20.67
N GLN A 303 -14.37 6.06 21.21
CA GLN A 303 -15.47 6.75 20.56
C GLN A 303 -15.04 7.41 19.24
N GLU A 304 -13.91 8.09 19.20
CA GLU A 304 -13.36 8.66 17.95
C GLU A 304 -13.11 7.58 16.89
N GLY A 305 -12.64 6.41 17.33
CA GLY A 305 -12.46 5.27 16.43
C GLY A 305 -13.80 4.76 15.89
N LEU A 306 -14.82 4.59 16.72
CA LEU A 306 -16.15 4.16 16.32
C LEU A 306 -16.82 5.16 15.35
N ASP A 307 -16.71 6.45 15.66
CA ASP A 307 -17.27 7.53 14.83
C ASP A 307 -16.61 7.58 13.44
N ALA A 308 -15.32 7.21 13.34
CA ALA A 308 -14.58 7.21 12.09
C ALA A 308 -14.89 6.03 11.16
N LEU A 309 -15.54 4.95 11.62
CA LEU A 309 -15.71 3.70 10.85
C LEU A 309 -16.35 3.90 9.48
N ARG A 310 -17.38 4.74 9.37
CA ARG A 310 -18.07 4.99 8.09
C ARG A 310 -17.13 5.68 7.08
N ASP A 311 -16.36 6.66 7.53
CA ASP A 311 -15.37 7.36 6.69
C ASP A 311 -14.22 6.42 6.32
N VAL A 312 -13.75 5.60 7.25
CA VAL A 312 -12.70 4.60 6.99
C VAL A 312 -13.16 3.63 5.90
N ILE A 313 -14.36 3.03 6.00
CA ILE A 313 -14.89 2.11 5.01
C ILE A 313 -15.05 2.81 3.64
N TYR A 314 -15.53 4.05 3.62
CA TYR A 314 -15.65 4.84 2.39
C TYR A 314 -14.29 5.11 1.74
N HIS A 315 -13.27 5.50 2.51
CA HIS A 315 -11.95 5.80 1.97
C HIS A 315 -11.16 4.55 1.56
N LEU A 316 -11.22 3.49 2.36
CA LEU A 316 -10.51 2.25 2.07
C LEU A 316 -11.19 1.41 0.99
N GLU A 317 -12.49 1.54 0.81
CA GLU A 317 -13.25 0.77 -0.17
C GLU A 317 -13.14 -0.74 0.07
N THR A 318 -13.22 -1.13 1.34
CA THR A 318 -13.18 -2.53 1.80
C THR A 318 -14.10 -2.72 2.98
N TYR A 319 -14.51 -3.95 3.23
CA TYR A 319 -15.23 -4.40 4.44
C TYR A 319 -14.51 -5.56 5.13
N ASP A 320 -13.25 -5.82 4.76
CA ASP A 320 -12.42 -6.80 5.46
C ASP A 320 -12.19 -6.38 6.92
N VAL A 321 -12.58 -7.28 7.85
CA VAL A 321 -12.60 -6.98 9.27
C VAL A 321 -11.23 -6.57 9.82
N THR A 322 -10.20 -7.34 9.47
CA THR A 322 -8.83 -7.09 9.95
C THR A 322 -8.29 -5.77 9.41
N THR A 323 -8.53 -5.51 8.13
CA THR A 323 -8.12 -4.27 7.48
C THR A 323 -8.79 -3.05 8.12
N ILE A 324 -10.11 -3.08 8.39
CA ILE A 324 -10.81 -1.95 9.01
C ILE A 324 -10.32 -1.69 10.43
N ARG A 325 -10.15 -2.75 11.25
CA ARG A 325 -9.63 -2.61 12.63
C ARG A 325 -8.27 -1.90 12.66
N ALA A 326 -7.36 -2.26 11.77
CA ALA A 326 -6.02 -1.68 11.69
C ALA A 326 -6.01 -0.31 11.00
N SER A 327 -6.90 -0.07 10.03
CA SER A 327 -6.93 1.19 9.28
C SER A 327 -7.45 2.37 10.08
N THR A 328 -8.35 2.14 11.02
CA THR A 328 -8.98 3.22 11.78
C THR A 328 -7.98 4.06 12.58
N PRO A 329 -7.06 3.49 13.37
CA PRO A 329 -6.01 4.28 14.02
C PRO A 329 -5.10 5.00 13.02
N MET A 330 -4.74 4.33 11.92
CA MET A 330 -3.88 4.91 10.88
C MET A 330 -4.55 6.10 10.17
N TYR A 331 -5.84 6.00 9.90
CA TYR A 331 -6.65 7.09 9.34
C TYR A 331 -6.67 8.32 10.27
N LEU A 332 -6.87 8.11 11.57
CA LEU A 332 -6.86 9.18 12.57
C LEU A 332 -5.47 9.81 12.72
N MET A 333 -4.41 9.02 12.67
CA MET A 333 -3.02 9.50 12.68
C MET A 333 -2.71 10.35 11.45
N ALA A 334 -3.15 9.92 10.26
CA ALA A 334 -2.91 10.63 9.00
C ALA A 334 -3.51 12.05 9.02
N ARG A 335 -4.67 12.25 9.65
CA ARG A 335 -5.28 13.56 9.87
C ARG A 335 -4.34 14.50 10.64
N TYR A 336 -3.71 13.99 11.68
CA TYR A 336 -2.74 14.76 12.48
C TYR A 336 -1.48 15.09 11.68
N ILE A 337 -0.92 14.12 10.97
CA ILE A 337 0.26 14.31 10.10
C ILE A 337 -0.02 15.40 9.06
N LYS A 338 -1.19 15.37 8.42
CA LYS A 338 -1.63 16.40 7.47
C LYS A 338 -1.69 17.78 8.11
N ALA A 339 -2.23 17.88 9.32
CA ALA A 339 -2.35 19.16 10.04
C ALA A 339 -0.98 19.81 10.35
N MET A 340 0.08 19.00 10.44
CA MET A 340 1.45 19.46 10.59
C MET A 340 2.13 19.89 9.29
N GLY A 341 1.44 19.80 8.15
CA GLY A 341 1.99 20.14 6.83
C GLY A 341 2.94 19.10 6.24
N ILE A 342 3.02 17.90 6.82
CA ILE A 342 3.83 16.80 6.30
C ILE A 342 3.03 16.09 5.21
N LYS A 343 3.68 15.86 4.05
CA LYS A 343 3.03 15.27 2.88
C LYS A 343 3.46 13.85 2.59
N MET A 344 4.57 13.36 3.19
CA MET A 344 5.11 12.03 2.95
C MET A 344 5.61 11.41 4.25
N VAL A 345 5.39 10.11 4.41
CA VAL A 345 5.93 9.31 5.52
C VAL A 345 6.45 7.97 5.01
N LEU A 346 7.50 7.43 5.67
CA LEU A 346 7.95 6.06 5.44
C LEU A 346 7.33 5.14 6.48
N SER A 347 6.98 3.93 6.06
CA SER A 347 6.34 2.88 6.87
C SER A 347 7.11 1.58 6.81
N GLY A 348 6.99 0.75 7.85
CA GLY A 348 7.55 -0.59 7.92
C GLY A 348 6.68 -1.69 7.29
N GLU A 349 5.66 -1.35 6.52
CA GLU A 349 4.77 -2.32 5.88
C GLU A 349 5.51 -3.21 4.87
N GLY A 350 5.08 -4.46 4.75
CA GLY A 350 5.65 -5.45 3.83
C GLY A 350 6.70 -6.37 4.47
N SER A 351 7.25 -6.01 5.62
CA SER A 351 8.25 -6.83 6.31
C SER A 351 7.68 -8.18 6.80
N ASP A 352 6.47 -8.18 7.32
CA ASP A 352 5.82 -9.40 7.83
C ASP A 352 5.61 -10.44 6.71
N GLU A 353 5.29 -9.99 5.52
CA GLU A 353 5.06 -10.82 4.35
C GLU A 353 6.37 -11.40 3.79
N LEU A 354 7.44 -10.62 3.78
CA LEU A 354 8.74 -11.07 3.28
C LEU A 354 9.45 -12.06 4.20
N PHE A 355 9.29 -11.88 5.51
CA PHE A 355 10.05 -12.62 6.53
C PHE A 355 9.18 -13.56 7.39
N GLY A 356 7.91 -13.76 7.06
CA GLY A 356 7.01 -14.58 7.88
C GLY A 356 6.84 -14.04 9.31
N GLY A 357 6.66 -12.72 9.44
CA GLY A 357 6.64 -12.04 10.74
C GLY A 357 5.35 -12.21 11.53
N TYR A 358 4.26 -12.67 10.92
CA TYR A 358 3.03 -12.95 11.64
C TYR A 358 3.14 -14.22 12.47
N LEU A 359 2.56 -14.22 13.66
CA LEU A 359 2.71 -15.32 14.62
C LEU A 359 2.22 -16.67 14.10
N TYR A 360 1.28 -16.69 13.16
CA TYR A 360 0.83 -17.96 12.58
C TYR A 360 1.92 -18.67 11.76
N PHE A 361 2.94 -17.97 11.27
CA PHE A 361 4.10 -18.58 10.60
C PHE A 361 4.91 -19.52 11.49
N HIS A 362 4.81 -19.39 12.83
CA HIS A 362 5.35 -20.38 13.76
C HIS A 362 4.73 -21.78 13.59
N LYS A 363 3.57 -21.87 12.94
CA LYS A 363 2.89 -23.15 12.63
C LYS A 363 3.21 -23.69 11.23
N ALA A 364 4.05 -22.99 10.46
CA ALA A 364 4.45 -23.47 9.14
C ALA A 364 5.14 -24.85 9.25
N PRO A 365 4.67 -25.88 8.53
CA PRO A 365 5.16 -27.24 8.73
C PRO A 365 6.58 -27.47 8.22
N ASN A 366 7.02 -26.70 7.25
CA ASN A 366 8.35 -26.77 6.64
C ASN A 366 8.70 -25.50 5.86
N ALA A 367 9.95 -25.39 5.39
CA ALA A 367 10.46 -24.22 4.67
C ALA A 367 9.74 -23.96 3.33
N LYS A 368 9.25 -25.01 2.67
CA LYS A 368 8.51 -24.89 1.41
C LYS A 368 7.16 -24.21 1.66
N GLU A 369 6.35 -24.74 2.58
CA GLU A 369 5.06 -24.13 2.93
C GLU A 369 5.20 -22.71 3.46
N PHE A 370 6.24 -22.46 4.26
CA PHE A 370 6.59 -21.12 4.73
C PHE A 370 6.82 -20.15 3.56
N HIS A 371 7.65 -20.55 2.60
CA HIS A 371 7.97 -19.72 1.43
C HIS A 371 6.75 -19.51 0.52
N GLU A 372 6.03 -20.59 0.22
CA GLU A 372 4.84 -20.50 -0.62
C GLU A 372 3.75 -19.60 0.00
N GLU A 373 3.63 -19.59 1.34
CA GLU A 373 2.74 -18.66 2.02
C GLU A 373 3.22 -17.20 1.90
N ASN A 374 4.55 -16.93 2.03
CA ASN A 374 5.07 -15.60 1.75
C ASN A 374 4.69 -15.13 0.32
N VAL A 375 4.86 -15.99 -0.68
CA VAL A 375 4.51 -15.68 -2.07
C VAL A 375 3.00 -15.42 -2.23
N ARG A 376 2.15 -16.29 -1.64
CA ARG A 376 0.68 -16.11 -1.67
C ARG A 376 0.24 -14.80 -1.00
N LYS A 377 0.86 -14.47 0.16
CA LYS A 377 0.59 -13.20 0.87
C LYS A 377 0.98 -11.99 0.01
N LEU A 378 2.18 -12.01 -0.56
CA LEU A 378 2.64 -10.92 -1.44
C LEU A 378 1.73 -10.74 -2.66
N ALA A 379 1.27 -11.82 -3.28
CA ALA A 379 0.36 -11.75 -4.44
C ALA A 379 -0.99 -11.07 -4.12
N SER A 380 -1.45 -11.15 -2.87
CA SER A 380 -2.72 -10.56 -2.41
C SER A 380 -2.57 -9.29 -1.57
N LEU A 381 -1.33 -8.82 -1.33
CA LEU A 381 -1.03 -7.72 -0.40
C LEU A 381 -1.73 -6.40 -0.77
N HIS A 382 -1.96 -6.18 -2.05
CA HIS A 382 -2.70 -5.02 -2.58
C HIS A 382 -4.17 -4.95 -2.13
N LEU A 383 -4.72 -6.02 -1.58
CA LEU A 383 -6.10 -6.09 -1.05
C LEU A 383 -6.15 -5.86 0.47
N TYR A 384 -4.99 -5.88 1.15
CA TYR A 384 -4.85 -5.81 2.60
C TYR A 384 -3.90 -4.67 3.02
N ASP A 385 -2.65 -4.97 3.32
CA ASP A 385 -1.72 -4.02 3.96
C ASP A 385 -1.28 -2.88 3.04
N CYS A 386 -1.07 -3.14 1.73
CA CYS A 386 -0.83 -2.06 0.76
C CYS A 386 -2.04 -1.14 0.64
N LEU A 387 -3.26 -1.71 0.56
CA LEU A 387 -4.49 -0.93 0.49
C LEU A 387 -4.67 -0.09 1.75
N ARG A 388 -4.46 -0.69 2.93
CA ARG A 388 -4.53 -0.02 4.23
C ARG A 388 -3.54 1.15 4.29
N ALA A 389 -2.25 0.89 4.10
CA ALA A 389 -1.20 1.91 4.19
C ALA A 389 -1.42 3.04 3.20
N ASN A 390 -1.79 2.72 1.95
CA ASN A 390 -2.03 3.71 0.91
C ASN A 390 -3.27 4.56 1.22
N LYS A 391 -4.44 3.92 1.34
CA LYS A 391 -5.71 4.65 1.39
C LYS A 391 -5.97 5.36 2.72
N SER A 392 -5.47 4.82 3.86
CA SER A 392 -5.59 5.53 5.14
C SER A 392 -4.83 6.85 5.14
N MET A 393 -3.60 6.86 4.58
CA MET A 393 -2.79 8.08 4.47
C MET A 393 -3.37 9.02 3.42
N ALA A 394 -3.72 8.49 2.25
CA ALA A 394 -4.23 9.28 1.13
C ALA A 394 -5.58 9.93 1.41
N ALA A 395 -6.39 9.38 2.31
CA ALA A 395 -7.63 10.01 2.78
C ALA A 395 -7.42 11.45 3.28
N TRP A 396 -6.21 11.76 3.74
CA TRP A 396 -5.82 13.08 4.23
C TRP A 396 -4.74 13.75 3.35
N GLY A 397 -4.46 13.22 2.16
CA GLY A 397 -3.43 13.76 1.27
C GLY A 397 -2.03 13.63 1.85
N VAL A 398 -1.70 12.47 2.41
CA VAL A 398 -0.38 12.08 2.86
C VAL A 398 0.08 10.87 2.04
N GLU A 399 1.32 10.86 1.55
CA GLU A 399 1.91 9.72 0.85
C GLU A 399 2.60 8.79 1.83
N GLY A 400 2.25 7.50 1.80
CA GLY A 400 2.98 6.44 2.49
C GLY A 400 3.95 5.74 1.53
N ARG A 401 5.22 5.66 1.89
CA ARG A 401 6.25 4.88 1.20
C ARG A 401 6.63 3.66 2.01
N VAL A 402 6.93 2.57 1.32
CA VAL A 402 7.08 1.23 1.91
C VAL A 402 8.39 0.57 1.46
N PRO A 403 9.54 0.93 2.05
CA PRO A 403 10.86 0.45 1.61
C PRO A 403 11.02 -1.07 1.59
N PHE A 404 10.34 -1.82 2.46
CA PHE A 404 10.35 -3.28 2.41
C PHE A 404 9.74 -3.85 1.11
N LEU A 405 8.87 -3.10 0.45
CA LEU A 405 8.29 -3.47 -0.84
C LEU A 405 9.01 -2.82 -2.03
N ASP A 406 10.22 -2.28 -1.83
CA ASP A 406 11.09 -1.87 -2.93
C ASP A 406 11.45 -3.09 -3.79
N LYS A 407 11.34 -2.95 -5.12
CA LYS A 407 11.49 -4.08 -6.06
C LYS A 407 12.84 -4.79 -5.92
N GLU A 408 13.94 -4.04 -5.81
CA GLU A 408 15.28 -4.60 -5.67
C GLU A 408 15.48 -5.23 -4.29
N PHE A 409 14.98 -4.59 -3.23
CA PHE A 409 15.05 -5.16 -1.89
C PHE A 409 14.25 -6.47 -1.80
N MET A 410 13.05 -6.51 -2.38
CA MET A 410 12.25 -7.75 -2.43
C MET A 410 13.00 -8.88 -3.13
N ASP A 411 13.69 -8.59 -4.22
CA ASP A 411 14.50 -9.58 -4.93
C ASP A 411 15.61 -10.18 -4.05
N VAL A 412 16.25 -9.39 -3.20
CA VAL A 412 17.24 -9.87 -2.21
C VAL A 412 16.56 -10.66 -1.10
N ALA A 413 15.53 -10.09 -0.45
CA ALA A 413 14.86 -10.69 0.71
C ALA A 413 14.17 -12.02 0.38
N MET A 414 13.55 -12.13 -0.81
CA MET A 414 12.86 -13.35 -1.23
C MET A 414 13.79 -14.44 -1.77
N ARG A 415 15.03 -14.09 -2.16
CA ARG A 415 16.08 -15.07 -2.51
C ARG A 415 16.86 -15.60 -1.31
N LEU A 416 16.64 -15.12 -0.10
CA LEU A 416 17.17 -15.76 1.12
C LEU A 416 16.62 -17.18 1.23
N ASN A 417 17.44 -18.09 1.77
CA ASN A 417 16.97 -19.46 2.05
C ASN A 417 15.75 -19.42 2.99
N PRO A 418 14.61 -19.97 2.62
CA PRO A 418 13.42 -19.96 3.46
C PRO A 418 13.64 -20.60 4.85
N ALA A 419 14.51 -21.60 4.96
CA ALA A 419 14.86 -22.23 6.23
C ALA A 419 15.53 -21.25 7.22
N ASP A 420 16.25 -20.23 6.73
CA ASP A 420 16.88 -19.21 7.57
C ASP A 420 15.89 -18.15 8.06
N LYS A 421 14.72 -18.06 7.40
CA LYS A 421 13.63 -17.15 7.80
C LYS A 421 12.65 -17.79 8.78
N MET A 422 12.60 -19.14 8.86
CA MET A 422 11.66 -19.86 9.73
C MET A 422 11.92 -19.59 11.21
N CYS A 423 10.82 -19.61 11.98
CA CYS A 423 10.81 -19.60 13.44
C CYS A 423 11.09 -21.01 13.99
N GLY A 424 11.48 -21.11 15.27
CA GLY A 424 11.77 -22.37 15.95
C GLY A 424 13.25 -22.59 16.23
N ASN A 425 13.59 -23.63 17.01
CA ASN A 425 14.97 -23.92 17.42
C ASN A 425 15.69 -22.73 18.09
N GLY A 426 14.98 -21.97 18.93
CA GLY A 426 15.50 -20.77 19.58
C GLY A 426 15.46 -19.50 18.73
N LYS A 427 14.93 -19.56 17.50
CA LYS A 427 14.74 -18.38 16.64
C LYS A 427 13.30 -17.90 16.71
N ILE A 428 13.11 -16.61 17.03
CA ILE A 428 11.83 -15.93 16.94
C ILE A 428 11.59 -15.42 15.50
N GLU A 429 10.40 -14.93 15.20
CA GLU A 429 10.05 -14.38 13.90
C GLU A 429 11.04 -13.27 13.45
N LYS A 430 11.33 -13.23 12.15
CA LYS A 430 12.25 -12.27 11.53
C LYS A 430 13.68 -12.30 12.08
N HIS A 431 14.14 -13.43 12.58
CA HIS A 431 15.46 -13.55 13.24
C HIS A 431 16.60 -12.97 12.39
N ILE A 432 16.64 -13.29 11.09
CA ILE A 432 17.66 -12.80 10.16
C ILE A 432 17.64 -11.27 10.00
N LEU A 433 16.46 -10.66 10.02
CA LEU A 433 16.31 -9.20 9.96
C LEU A 433 16.79 -8.56 11.28
N ARG A 434 16.47 -9.17 12.43
CA ARG A 434 16.92 -8.71 13.75
C ARG A 434 18.44 -8.71 13.84
N GLU A 435 19.09 -9.80 13.47
CA GLU A 435 20.57 -9.91 13.44
C GLU A 435 21.21 -8.90 12.48
N ALA A 436 20.58 -8.60 11.34
CA ALA A 436 21.12 -7.64 10.37
C ALA A 436 21.12 -6.19 10.87
N PHE A 437 20.19 -5.83 11.78
CA PHE A 437 19.96 -4.44 12.19
C PHE A 437 20.01 -4.20 13.71
N GLU A 438 20.37 -5.21 14.53
CA GLU A 438 20.41 -5.07 16.00
C GLU A 438 21.33 -3.95 16.48
N GLU A 439 22.41 -3.64 15.76
CA GLU A 439 23.34 -2.56 16.12
C GLU A 439 22.74 -1.14 16.01
N LEU A 440 21.65 -0.97 15.23
CA LEU A 440 20.98 0.31 15.03
C LEU A 440 19.91 0.60 16.09
N LEU A 441 19.53 -0.38 16.88
CA LEU A 441 18.39 -0.33 17.79
C LEU A 441 18.77 -0.73 19.22
N PRO A 442 18.07 -0.24 20.25
CA PRO A 442 18.17 -0.82 21.59
C PRO A 442 17.88 -2.32 21.54
N HIS A 443 18.66 -3.12 22.26
CA HIS A 443 18.50 -4.60 22.27
C HIS A 443 17.06 -5.02 22.60
N GLU A 444 16.44 -4.39 23.59
CA GLU A 444 15.04 -4.66 24.00
C GLU A 444 14.01 -4.37 22.90
N VAL A 445 14.34 -3.53 21.91
CA VAL A 445 13.51 -3.24 20.74
C VAL A 445 13.80 -4.21 19.60
N ALA A 446 15.11 -4.42 19.32
CA ALA A 446 15.53 -5.34 18.26
C ALA A 446 15.00 -6.76 18.49
N TRP A 447 14.92 -7.19 19.78
CA TRP A 447 14.44 -8.53 20.18
C TRP A 447 13.06 -8.53 20.82
N ARG A 448 12.31 -7.41 20.69
CA ARG A 448 10.91 -7.35 21.11
C ARG A 448 10.09 -8.32 20.27
N GLN A 449 9.22 -9.05 20.95
CA GLN A 449 8.26 -9.93 20.33
C GLN A 449 7.25 -9.16 19.44
N LYS A 450 6.83 -9.79 18.35
CA LYS A 450 5.83 -9.22 17.43
C LYS A 450 4.48 -9.04 18.10
N GLU A 451 3.94 -7.83 17.99
CA GLU A 451 2.53 -7.55 18.22
C GLU A 451 1.86 -7.11 16.91
N GLN A 452 0.62 -7.50 16.70
CA GLN A 452 -0.14 -7.00 15.56
C GLN A 452 -0.54 -5.55 15.82
N PHE A 453 -0.55 -4.74 14.77
CA PHE A 453 -0.87 -3.31 14.90
C PHE A 453 -2.24 -3.06 15.53
N SER A 454 -3.27 -3.85 15.19
CA SER A 454 -4.61 -3.74 15.79
C SER A 454 -4.66 -4.03 17.30
N ASP A 455 -3.71 -4.81 17.81
CA ASP A 455 -3.57 -5.12 19.25
C ASP A 455 -2.62 -4.13 19.94
N GLY A 456 -1.52 -3.77 19.28
CA GLY A 456 -0.51 -2.84 19.76
C GLY A 456 -1.04 -1.42 20.06
N VAL A 457 -2.05 -0.97 19.30
CA VAL A 457 -2.72 0.32 19.55
C VAL A 457 -3.59 0.34 20.81
N GLY A 458 -3.89 -0.83 21.39
CA GLY A 458 -4.65 -1.01 22.63
C GLY A 458 -5.67 -2.13 22.55
N TYR A 459 -5.55 -3.10 23.46
CA TYR A 459 -6.38 -4.33 23.46
C TYR A 459 -7.88 -4.07 23.55
N SER A 460 -8.30 -2.97 24.21
CA SER A 460 -9.71 -2.59 24.34
C SER A 460 -10.35 -2.15 23.02
N TRP A 461 -9.56 -1.82 21.99
CA TRP A 461 -10.08 -1.36 20.70
C TRP A 461 -10.97 -2.42 20.03
N ILE A 462 -10.46 -3.63 19.86
CA ILE A 462 -11.19 -4.74 19.21
C ILE A 462 -12.40 -5.16 20.08
N ASP A 463 -12.24 -5.22 21.40
CA ASP A 463 -13.34 -5.60 22.31
C ASP A 463 -14.48 -4.58 22.26
N SER A 464 -14.15 -3.30 22.20
CA SER A 464 -15.15 -2.23 22.09
C SER A 464 -15.90 -2.26 20.75
N LEU A 465 -15.19 -2.54 19.64
CA LEU A 465 -15.81 -2.76 18.33
C LEU A 465 -16.82 -3.91 18.39
N LYS A 466 -16.42 -5.06 18.93
CA LYS A 466 -17.30 -6.22 19.07
C LYS A 466 -18.52 -5.92 19.94
N ALA A 467 -18.32 -5.23 21.08
CA ALA A 467 -19.41 -4.85 21.98
C ALA A 467 -20.42 -3.90 21.31
N MET A 468 -19.93 -2.90 20.56
CA MET A 468 -20.79 -1.98 19.80
C MET A 468 -21.61 -2.73 18.76
N VAL A 469 -20.96 -3.59 17.97
CA VAL A 469 -21.63 -4.36 16.91
C VAL A 469 -22.71 -5.30 17.44
N GLU A 470 -22.53 -5.91 18.62
CA GLU A 470 -23.56 -6.74 19.24
C GLU A 470 -24.86 -5.96 19.55
N THR A 471 -24.77 -4.64 19.75
CA THR A 471 -25.95 -3.77 19.93
C THR A 471 -26.56 -3.32 18.61
N GLU A 472 -25.76 -3.14 17.57
CA GLU A 472 -26.19 -2.60 16.26
C GLU A 472 -26.74 -3.70 15.33
N VAL A 473 -26.25 -4.94 15.43
CA VAL A 473 -26.63 -6.07 14.57
C VAL A 473 -27.39 -7.11 15.38
N THR A 474 -28.71 -7.14 15.22
CA THR A 474 -29.56 -8.14 15.88
C THR A 474 -29.34 -9.54 15.30
N ASP A 475 -29.66 -10.58 16.05
CA ASP A 475 -29.57 -11.96 15.57
C ASP A 475 -30.44 -12.16 14.30
N GLN A 476 -31.65 -11.58 14.27
CA GLN A 476 -32.52 -11.64 13.09
C GLN A 476 -31.89 -11.00 11.85
N MET A 477 -31.19 -9.86 12.02
CA MET A 477 -30.45 -9.24 10.90
C MET A 477 -29.35 -10.16 10.39
N PHE A 478 -28.61 -10.77 11.31
CA PHE A 478 -27.50 -11.64 10.96
C PHE A 478 -27.98 -12.96 10.33
N GLU A 479 -29.07 -13.56 10.82
CA GLU A 479 -29.71 -14.74 10.20
C GLU A 479 -30.16 -14.48 8.75
N ALA A 480 -30.57 -13.24 8.45
CA ALA A 480 -30.94 -12.81 7.11
C ALA A 480 -29.75 -12.41 6.22
N ALA A 481 -28.50 -12.54 6.68
CA ALA A 481 -27.32 -12.05 5.98
C ALA A 481 -27.17 -12.64 4.57
N ALA A 482 -27.41 -13.92 4.38
CA ALA A 482 -27.33 -14.58 3.06
C ALA A 482 -28.36 -14.04 2.05
N PHE A 483 -29.51 -13.60 2.53
CA PHE A 483 -30.54 -12.98 1.70
C PHE A 483 -30.14 -11.53 1.32
N ARG A 484 -29.64 -10.77 2.28
CA ARG A 484 -29.23 -9.37 2.06
C ARG A 484 -27.95 -9.25 1.25
N PHE A 485 -26.98 -10.12 1.50
CA PHE A 485 -25.64 -10.12 0.91
C PHE A 485 -25.32 -11.51 0.31
N PRO A 486 -25.90 -11.87 -0.84
CA PRO A 486 -25.69 -13.19 -1.45
C PRO A 486 -24.24 -13.40 -1.95
N VAL A 487 -23.53 -12.30 -2.25
CA VAL A 487 -22.11 -12.33 -2.61
C VAL A 487 -21.29 -11.97 -1.39
N ASN A 488 -20.32 -12.83 -1.06
CA ASN A 488 -19.45 -12.64 0.12
C ASN A 488 -20.28 -12.44 1.40
N THR A 489 -21.19 -13.37 1.68
CA THR A 489 -22.06 -13.35 2.87
C THR A 489 -21.25 -13.21 4.15
N PRO A 490 -21.49 -12.20 4.99
CA PRO A 490 -20.75 -11.99 6.23
C PRO A 490 -20.80 -13.20 7.17
N LEU A 491 -19.66 -13.57 7.74
CA LEU A 491 -19.50 -14.73 8.63
C LEU A 491 -19.60 -14.36 10.13
N THR A 492 -19.58 -13.08 10.46
CA THR A 492 -19.72 -12.55 11.83
C THR A 492 -20.59 -11.30 11.81
N LYS A 493 -21.15 -10.89 12.97
CA LYS A 493 -21.91 -9.65 13.09
C LYS A 493 -21.06 -8.42 12.74
N GLU A 494 -19.78 -8.42 13.08
CA GLU A 494 -18.85 -7.34 12.73
C GLU A 494 -18.66 -7.24 11.22
N ALA A 495 -18.41 -8.36 10.55
CA ALA A 495 -18.36 -8.40 9.09
C ALA A 495 -19.67 -7.94 8.44
N TYR A 496 -20.82 -8.28 9.04
CA TYR A 496 -22.13 -7.80 8.59
C TYR A 496 -22.25 -6.29 8.70
N PHE A 497 -21.83 -5.71 9.83
CA PHE A 497 -21.89 -4.28 10.08
C PHE A 497 -21.05 -3.50 9.05
N TYR A 498 -19.80 -3.93 8.82
CA TYR A 498 -18.93 -3.28 7.82
C TYR A 498 -19.46 -3.49 6.39
N ARG A 499 -19.96 -4.67 6.09
CA ARG A 499 -20.56 -4.96 4.78
C ARG A 499 -21.79 -4.08 4.52
N ALA A 500 -22.60 -3.82 5.51
CA ALA A 500 -23.79 -2.96 5.37
C ALA A 500 -23.39 -1.52 5.04
N ILE A 501 -22.39 -0.97 5.73
CA ILE A 501 -21.86 0.37 5.44
C ILE A 501 -21.23 0.43 4.05
N PHE A 502 -20.45 -0.59 3.68
CA PHE A 502 -19.84 -0.67 2.35
C PHE A 502 -20.90 -0.65 1.23
N ASP A 503 -21.95 -1.41 1.37
CA ASP A 503 -23.02 -1.53 0.37
C ASP A 503 -23.79 -0.23 0.15
N GLU A 504 -23.90 0.61 1.19
CA GLU A 504 -24.47 1.97 1.06
C GLU A 504 -23.64 2.87 0.12
N HIS A 505 -22.32 2.70 0.11
CA HIS A 505 -21.40 3.48 -0.71
C HIS A 505 -21.10 2.82 -2.06
N PHE A 506 -21.08 1.50 -2.12
CA PHE A 506 -20.64 0.69 -3.25
C PHE A 506 -21.63 -0.43 -3.57
N PRO A 507 -22.86 -0.10 -4.04
CA PRO A 507 -23.95 -1.05 -4.18
C PRO A 507 -23.79 -2.04 -5.35
N LEU A 508 -22.71 -1.95 -6.13
CA LEU A 508 -22.46 -2.88 -7.24
C LEU A 508 -21.95 -4.22 -6.70
N GLU A 509 -22.52 -5.32 -7.19
CA GLU A 509 -22.04 -6.67 -6.87
C GLU A 509 -20.55 -6.84 -7.21
N SER A 510 -20.12 -6.27 -8.33
CA SER A 510 -18.71 -6.28 -8.75
C SER A 510 -17.81 -5.56 -7.75
N ALA A 511 -18.26 -4.47 -7.13
CA ALA A 511 -17.52 -3.78 -6.07
C ALA A 511 -17.33 -4.69 -4.85
N ALA A 512 -18.38 -5.43 -4.45
CA ALA A 512 -18.26 -6.39 -3.38
C ALA A 512 -17.23 -7.51 -3.66
N ARG A 513 -17.11 -7.93 -4.91
CA ARG A 513 -16.15 -8.97 -5.33
C ARG A 513 -14.69 -8.48 -5.34
N THR A 514 -14.42 -7.17 -5.26
CA THR A 514 -13.05 -6.66 -5.14
C THR A 514 -12.47 -6.85 -3.73
N VAL A 515 -13.30 -7.17 -2.75
CA VAL A 515 -12.89 -7.37 -1.35
C VAL A 515 -12.67 -8.85 -1.07
N PRO A 516 -11.56 -9.22 -0.39
CA PRO A 516 -11.31 -10.60 0.00
C PRO A 516 -12.43 -11.17 0.87
N TYR A 517 -12.66 -12.49 0.75
CA TYR A 517 -13.71 -13.17 1.48
C TYR A 517 -13.20 -14.47 2.12
N GLY A 518 -13.69 -14.75 3.32
CA GLY A 518 -13.41 -15.96 4.06
C GLY A 518 -12.74 -15.71 5.41
N LYS A 519 -12.51 -16.79 6.15
CA LYS A 519 -11.74 -16.74 7.40
C LYS A 519 -10.27 -16.50 7.12
N SER A 520 -9.61 -15.73 7.96
CA SER A 520 -8.16 -15.54 7.89
C SER A 520 -7.58 -15.30 9.28
N VAL A 521 -6.32 -15.69 9.48
CA VAL A 521 -5.50 -15.31 10.64
C VAL A 521 -4.54 -14.21 10.16
N ALA A 522 -4.66 -12.98 10.66
CA ALA A 522 -3.80 -11.88 10.22
C ALA A 522 -3.72 -11.75 8.68
N CYS A 523 -4.86 -11.75 8.01
CA CYS A 523 -4.96 -11.76 6.54
C CYS A 523 -4.22 -12.93 5.88
N SER A 524 -4.13 -14.09 6.55
CA SER A 524 -3.53 -15.31 6.00
C SER A 524 -4.32 -15.84 4.80
N THR A 525 -3.68 -16.73 4.04
CA THR A 525 -4.39 -17.49 3.01
C THR A 525 -5.17 -18.65 3.61
N PRO A 526 -6.15 -19.23 2.87
CA PRO A 526 -6.86 -20.43 3.33
C PRO A 526 -5.94 -21.62 3.62
N THR A 527 -4.80 -21.75 2.90
CA THR A 527 -3.81 -22.81 3.13
C THR A 527 -3.19 -22.72 4.52
N ALA A 528 -2.87 -21.53 5.00
CA ALA A 528 -2.30 -21.35 6.34
C ALA A 528 -3.29 -21.67 7.46
N LEU A 529 -4.60 -21.62 7.23
CA LEU A 529 -5.60 -22.07 8.20
C LEU A 529 -5.51 -23.58 8.47
N GLU A 530 -4.94 -24.34 7.53
CA GLU A 530 -4.73 -25.78 7.67
C GLU A 530 -3.57 -26.12 8.64
N TRP A 531 -2.70 -25.17 8.96
CA TRP A 531 -1.51 -25.41 9.77
C TRP A 531 -1.80 -25.63 11.27
N ASP A 532 -2.97 -25.16 11.75
CA ASP A 532 -3.41 -25.43 13.12
C ASP A 532 -4.93 -25.65 13.19
N ALA A 533 -5.36 -26.70 13.85
CA ALA A 533 -6.78 -27.01 14.03
C ALA A 533 -7.56 -25.88 14.72
N LYS A 534 -6.92 -25.15 15.63
CA LYS A 534 -7.54 -24.00 16.32
C LYS A 534 -7.99 -22.91 15.35
N PHE A 535 -7.26 -22.70 14.24
CA PHE A 535 -7.62 -21.69 13.25
C PHE A 535 -8.95 -21.98 12.55
N LYS A 536 -9.25 -23.27 12.35
CA LYS A 536 -10.51 -23.73 11.72
C LYS A 536 -11.71 -23.61 12.65
N GLU A 537 -11.52 -23.89 13.93
CA GLU A 537 -12.59 -23.96 14.92
C GLU A 537 -13.09 -22.56 15.34
N MET A 538 -12.22 -21.55 15.33
CA MET A 538 -12.60 -20.20 15.74
C MET A 538 -13.44 -19.50 14.65
N ALA A 539 -14.48 -18.80 15.06
CA ALA A 539 -15.29 -17.98 14.14
C ALA A 539 -14.49 -16.77 13.61
N ASP A 540 -13.67 -16.17 14.45
CA ASP A 540 -12.75 -15.06 14.13
C ASP A 540 -11.36 -15.41 14.68
N PRO A 541 -10.49 -16.07 13.89
CA PRO A 541 -9.15 -16.45 14.33
C PRO A 541 -8.14 -15.28 14.27
N SER A 542 -8.58 -14.07 13.95
CA SER A 542 -7.70 -12.90 13.85
C SER A 542 -7.11 -12.50 15.21
N GLY A 543 -5.82 -12.12 15.23
CA GLY A 543 -5.10 -11.56 16.38
C GLY A 543 -4.81 -12.54 17.50
N ARG A 544 -5.79 -12.86 18.33
CA ARG A 544 -5.61 -13.60 19.60
C ARG A 544 -5.47 -15.11 19.46
N ALA A 545 -5.71 -15.68 18.28
CA ALA A 545 -5.65 -17.14 18.07
C ALA A 545 -4.26 -17.77 18.30
N VAL A 546 -3.21 -16.96 18.31
CA VAL A 546 -1.80 -17.39 18.38
C VAL A 546 -1.05 -16.86 19.61
N MET A 547 -1.74 -16.33 20.62
CA MET A 547 -1.09 -15.82 21.84
C MET A 547 -0.30 -16.92 22.60
N ASP A 548 -0.67 -18.19 22.45
CA ASP A 548 0.03 -19.32 23.07
C ASP A 548 1.45 -19.53 22.53
N VAL A 549 1.76 -19.04 21.33
CA VAL A 549 3.08 -19.16 20.70
C VAL A 549 4.15 -18.49 21.55
N HIS A 550 3.82 -17.40 22.22
CA HIS A 550 4.71 -16.62 23.05
C HIS A 550 5.20 -17.38 24.31
N GLN A 551 4.35 -18.20 24.90
CA GLN A 551 4.66 -18.95 26.12
C GLN A 551 5.59 -20.15 25.86
N GLN A 552 5.71 -20.58 24.60
CA GLN A 552 6.50 -21.74 24.20
C GLN A 552 7.86 -21.36 23.58
N SER A 553 8.11 -20.09 23.31
CA SER A 553 9.31 -19.63 22.59
C SER A 553 10.42 -19.10 23.50
N TYR A 554 10.19 -19.04 24.83
CA TYR A 554 11.18 -18.61 25.84
C TYR A 554 11.56 -19.73 26.77
#